data_dda9f5b97dd8cada80bdcfb5c90d681a
#
_entry.id   dda9f5b97dd8cada80bdcfb5c90d681a
#
_cell.length_a   1.000
_cell.length_b   1.000
_cell.length_c   1.000
_cell.angle_alpha   90.00
_cell.angle_beta   90.00
_cell.angle_gamma   90.00
#
_symmetry.space_group_name_H-M   'P 1'
#
loop_
_entity.id
_entity.type
_entity.pdbx_description
1 polymer ?
#
loop_
_entity_poly.entity_id
_entity_poly.type
_entity_poly.pdbx_seq_one_letter_code
_entity_poly.pdbx_strand_id
1 'polypeptide(L)'
;EDLFLGMGYEIVEGPEVEKDYYNFEAMNLPKGHPARDMQDSFYISEETLLRTHTSPVQARTMEAKKGEPIRVICPGKVFRRDTDDATHSHQFMQIEGLVIGENIRMSDLKGTLDALAKKMFGAEREIRLRPSFFPFTEPSVEVDVSCHKCSGKGCNVCKQTGWIEILGAGMVHPNVLEM
;
A
#
# COMPACT_ATOMS: atom_id res chain seq x y z
N GLU A 1 5.20 -11.89 6.22
CA GLU A 1 5.55 -12.55 4.95
C GLU A 1 4.93 -13.94 4.86
N ASP A 2 5.10 -14.83 5.85
CA ASP A 2 4.63 -16.22 5.85
C ASP A 2 3.16 -16.40 5.48
N LEU A 3 2.28 -15.49 5.94
CA LEU A 3 0.87 -15.50 5.57
C LEU A 3 0.69 -15.40 4.05
N PHE A 4 1.35 -14.44 3.43
CA PHE A 4 1.23 -14.21 1.99
C PHE A 4 1.90 -15.31 1.16
N LEU A 5 3.04 -15.82 1.61
CA LEU A 5 3.67 -17.01 1.00
C LEU A 5 2.71 -18.20 1.03
N GLY A 6 2.03 -18.42 2.17
CA GLY A 6 1.00 -19.46 2.29
C GLY A 6 -0.24 -19.25 1.41
N MET A 7 -0.47 -18.02 0.93
CA MET A 7 -1.52 -17.66 -0.02
C MET A 7 -1.05 -17.65 -1.48
N GLY A 8 0.18 -18.09 -1.75
CA GLY A 8 0.77 -18.16 -3.08
C GLY A 8 1.30 -16.83 -3.63
N TYR A 9 1.65 -15.88 -2.76
CA TYR A 9 2.35 -14.66 -3.15
C TYR A 9 3.87 -14.91 -3.25
N GLU A 10 4.51 -14.29 -4.21
CA GLU A 10 5.96 -14.19 -4.30
C GLU A 10 6.42 -12.92 -3.55
N ILE A 11 7.61 -12.96 -2.97
CA ILE A 11 8.26 -11.77 -2.41
C ILE A 11 9.15 -11.18 -3.50
N VAL A 12 8.96 -9.90 -3.80
CA VAL A 12 9.79 -9.17 -4.76
C VAL A 12 10.39 -7.93 -4.10
N GLU A 13 11.64 -7.66 -4.41
CA GLU A 13 12.39 -6.54 -3.87
C GLU A 13 12.83 -5.59 -4.99
N GLY A 14 13.14 -4.35 -4.63
CA GLY A 14 13.64 -3.34 -5.56
C GLY A 14 14.53 -2.33 -4.86
N PRO A 15 15.16 -1.42 -5.62
CA PRO A 15 16.12 -0.47 -5.10
C PRO A 15 15.46 0.55 -4.15
N GLU A 16 16.19 0.96 -3.11
CA GLU A 16 15.79 2.06 -2.22
C GLU A 16 16.02 3.43 -2.89
N VAL A 17 17.08 3.54 -3.68
CA VAL A 17 17.33 4.70 -4.55
C VAL A 17 16.63 4.45 -5.87
N GLU A 18 15.61 5.23 -6.17
CA GLU A 18 14.69 4.96 -7.26
C GLU A 18 14.61 6.13 -8.25
N LYS A 19 14.19 5.84 -9.47
CA LYS A 19 13.86 6.86 -10.46
C LYS A 19 12.49 7.48 -10.15
N ASP A 20 12.38 8.80 -10.34
CA ASP A 20 11.13 9.55 -10.23
C ASP A 20 9.99 8.92 -11.05
N TYR A 21 10.32 8.44 -12.25
CA TYR A 21 9.39 7.73 -13.12
C TYR A 21 8.67 6.57 -12.39
N TYR A 22 9.41 5.64 -11.80
CA TYR A 22 8.82 4.47 -11.12
C TYR A 22 8.14 4.85 -9.81
N ASN A 23 8.69 5.86 -9.10
CA ASN A 23 8.11 6.26 -7.82
C ASN A 23 6.81 7.04 -7.98
N PHE A 24 6.62 7.73 -9.10
CA PHE A 24 5.48 8.62 -9.29
C PHE A 24 4.78 8.44 -10.64
N GLU A 25 5.43 8.66 -11.78
CA GLU A 25 4.75 8.72 -13.08
C GLU A 25 4.07 7.39 -13.42
N ALA A 26 4.79 6.27 -13.27
CA ALA A 26 4.26 4.92 -13.47
C ALA A 26 3.11 4.56 -12.51
N MET A 27 2.96 5.31 -11.41
CA MET A 27 1.89 5.15 -10.44
C MET A 27 0.77 6.20 -10.61
N ASN A 28 0.60 6.71 -11.86
CA ASN A 28 -0.41 7.72 -12.19
C ASN A 28 -0.27 9.05 -11.43
N LEU A 29 0.97 9.41 -11.11
CA LEU A 29 1.36 10.66 -10.46
C LEU A 29 2.29 11.47 -11.38
N PRO A 30 1.75 12.10 -12.46
CA PRO A 30 2.56 12.86 -13.40
C PRO A 30 3.24 14.07 -12.74
N LYS A 31 4.25 14.64 -13.39
CA LYS A 31 4.94 15.86 -12.93
C LYS A 31 3.91 16.98 -12.70
N GLY A 32 4.02 17.65 -11.56
CA GLY A 32 3.09 18.71 -11.15
C GLY A 32 1.77 18.23 -10.51
N HIS A 33 1.60 16.91 -10.29
CA HIS A 33 0.43 16.41 -9.59
C HIS A 33 0.50 16.80 -8.08
N PRO A 34 -0.58 17.38 -7.49
CA PRO A 34 -0.54 17.85 -6.09
C PRO A 34 -0.17 16.77 -5.06
N ALA A 35 -0.50 15.51 -5.33
CA ALA A 35 -0.17 14.41 -4.41
C ALA A 35 1.34 14.11 -4.34
N ARG A 36 2.17 14.64 -5.25
CA ARG A 36 3.64 14.56 -5.12
C ARG A 36 4.14 15.44 -3.99
N ASP A 37 3.60 16.65 -3.86
CA ASP A 37 3.99 17.61 -2.82
C ASP A 37 3.59 17.12 -1.42
N MET A 38 2.56 16.29 -1.33
CA MET A 38 2.11 15.66 -0.08
C MET A 38 3.08 14.57 0.41
N GLN A 39 3.93 14.04 -0.47
CA GLN A 39 4.94 13.02 -0.14
C GLN A 39 6.32 13.67 -0.08
N ASP A 40 6.56 14.50 0.91
CA ASP A 40 7.83 15.18 1.13
C ASP A 40 9.01 14.23 0.90
N SER A 41 9.70 14.37 -0.24
CA SER A 41 10.61 13.35 -0.78
C SER A 41 12.08 13.78 -0.66
N PHE A 42 12.97 12.82 -0.41
CA PHE A 42 14.42 13.04 -0.47
C PHE A 42 14.93 12.84 -1.88
N TYR A 43 15.11 13.92 -2.64
CA TYR A 43 15.73 13.90 -3.96
C TYR A 43 17.25 13.91 -3.90
N ILE A 44 17.88 13.03 -4.68
CA ILE A 44 19.33 12.98 -4.90
C ILE A 44 19.68 13.79 -6.15
N SER A 45 18.81 13.75 -7.14
CA SER A 45 18.87 14.55 -8.37
C SER A 45 17.44 14.84 -8.85
N GLU A 46 17.29 15.59 -9.95
CA GLU A 46 15.96 15.90 -10.52
C GLU A 46 15.10 14.66 -10.87
N GLU A 47 15.75 13.51 -11.14
CA GLU A 47 15.09 12.29 -11.58
C GLU A 47 15.34 11.08 -10.66
N THR A 48 16.00 11.30 -9.53
CA THR A 48 16.39 10.21 -8.61
C THR A 48 16.14 10.61 -7.18
N LEU A 49 15.48 9.74 -6.42
CA LEU A 49 15.09 9.98 -5.04
C LEU A 49 15.19 8.70 -4.18
N LEU A 50 15.11 8.85 -2.87
CA LEU A 50 14.81 7.74 -1.98
C LEU A 50 13.30 7.43 -2.08
N ARG A 51 12.95 6.19 -2.37
CA ARG A 51 11.55 5.80 -2.59
C ARG A 51 10.67 6.15 -1.39
N THR A 52 9.51 6.73 -1.65
CA THR A 52 8.54 7.16 -0.63
C THR A 52 7.53 6.06 -0.26
N HIS A 53 7.47 5.01 -1.05
CA HIS A 53 6.63 3.82 -0.91
C HIS A 53 7.29 2.64 -1.66
N THR A 54 6.76 1.44 -1.50
CA THR A 54 7.27 0.26 -2.21
C THR A 54 6.57 0.04 -3.57
N SER A 55 5.66 0.92 -3.99
CA SER A 55 4.97 0.87 -5.29
C SER A 55 5.90 0.83 -6.52
N PRO A 56 7.10 1.45 -6.52
CA PRO A 56 8.06 1.26 -7.61
C PRO A 56 8.37 -0.20 -7.93
N VAL A 57 8.40 -1.05 -6.90
CA VAL A 57 8.64 -2.49 -7.08
C VAL A 57 7.46 -3.15 -7.80
N GLN A 58 6.23 -2.71 -7.54
CA GLN A 58 5.05 -3.16 -8.28
C GLN A 58 5.15 -2.77 -9.76
N ALA A 59 5.48 -1.50 -10.05
CA ALA A 59 5.66 -1.00 -11.42
C ALA A 59 6.72 -1.81 -12.18
N ARG A 60 7.89 -2.03 -11.58
CA ARG A 60 8.96 -2.86 -12.15
C ARG A 60 8.54 -4.31 -12.38
N THR A 61 7.75 -4.86 -11.47
CA THR A 61 7.24 -6.24 -11.59
C THR A 61 6.24 -6.35 -12.74
N MET A 62 5.34 -5.39 -12.89
CA MET A 62 4.40 -5.32 -14.02
C MET A 62 5.14 -5.20 -15.36
N GLU A 63 6.15 -4.34 -15.43
CA GLU A 63 6.99 -4.18 -16.62
C GLU A 63 7.76 -5.47 -16.99
N ALA A 64 8.29 -6.18 -16.00
CA ALA A 64 9.04 -7.42 -16.20
C ALA A 64 8.13 -8.60 -16.59
N LYS A 65 6.92 -8.68 -16.04
CA LYS A 65 5.96 -9.78 -16.23
C LYS A 65 4.81 -9.42 -17.16
N LYS A 66 5.04 -8.64 -18.20
CA LYS A 66 4.01 -8.21 -19.16
C LYS A 66 3.13 -9.37 -19.65
N GLY A 67 1.81 -9.24 -19.39
CA GLY A 67 0.80 -10.21 -19.82
C GLY A 67 0.70 -11.47 -18.97
N GLU A 68 1.56 -11.65 -17.97
CA GLU A 68 1.48 -12.77 -17.04
C GLU A 68 0.69 -12.38 -15.77
N PRO A 69 -0.01 -13.33 -15.14
CA PRO A 69 -0.62 -13.10 -13.83
C PRO A 69 0.44 -12.77 -12.78
N ILE A 70 0.14 -11.80 -11.91
CA ILE A 70 1.02 -11.34 -10.85
C ILE A 70 0.35 -11.57 -9.51
N ARG A 71 1.10 -12.09 -8.54
CA ARG A 71 0.69 -12.18 -7.15
C ARG A 71 1.92 -12.01 -6.27
N VAL A 72 2.18 -10.78 -5.85
CA VAL A 72 3.43 -10.43 -5.15
C VAL A 72 3.17 -9.57 -3.92
N ILE A 73 4.11 -9.61 -2.97
CA ILE A 73 4.29 -8.60 -1.94
C ILE A 73 5.66 -7.94 -2.11
N CYS A 74 5.69 -6.65 -1.82
CA CYS A 74 6.87 -5.80 -1.97
C CYS A 74 7.24 -5.22 -0.60
N PRO A 75 7.99 -5.95 0.25
CA PRO A 75 8.48 -5.42 1.51
C PRO A 75 9.70 -4.52 1.28
N GLY A 76 9.87 -3.50 2.11
CA GLY A 76 11.08 -2.71 2.07
C GLY A 76 11.03 -1.43 2.89
N LYS A 77 12.20 -0.81 3.05
CA LYS A 77 12.34 0.51 3.64
C LYS A 77 11.85 1.57 2.68
N VAL A 78 11.21 2.58 3.24
CA VAL A 78 10.74 3.77 2.53
C VAL A 78 11.12 5.02 3.31
N PHE A 79 11.17 6.16 2.62
CA PHE A 79 11.75 7.38 3.15
C PHE A 79 10.84 8.57 2.85
N ARG A 80 10.56 9.38 3.86
CA ARG A 80 9.80 10.65 3.74
C ARG A 80 10.46 11.72 4.57
N ARG A 81 10.42 12.97 4.10
CA ARG A 81 11.00 14.11 4.81
C ARG A 81 10.13 14.58 5.98
N ASP A 82 9.46 13.65 6.65
CA ASP A 82 8.72 13.96 7.85
C ASP A 82 9.66 14.28 9.01
N THR A 83 9.21 15.16 9.90
CA THR A 83 9.92 15.39 11.16
C THR A 83 9.70 14.19 12.07
N ASP A 84 10.79 13.66 12.63
CA ASP A 84 10.73 12.54 13.56
C ASP A 84 9.99 12.95 14.84
N ASP A 85 8.96 12.18 15.20
CA ASP A 85 8.23 12.31 16.45
C ASP A 85 7.90 10.92 17.05
N ALA A 86 7.01 10.86 18.02
CA ALA A 86 6.64 9.60 18.68
C ALA A 86 5.92 8.60 17.75
N THR A 87 5.40 9.04 16.61
CA THR A 87 4.56 8.26 15.70
C THR A 87 5.01 8.31 14.24
N HIS A 88 5.93 9.20 13.90
CA HIS A 88 6.48 9.37 12.56
C HIS A 88 8.00 9.24 12.58
N SER A 89 8.55 8.61 11.55
CA SER A 89 9.98 8.55 11.29
C SER A 89 10.22 8.84 9.82
N HIS A 90 11.33 9.53 9.52
CA HIS A 90 11.79 9.76 8.15
C HIS A 90 12.11 8.47 7.39
N GLN A 91 12.29 7.35 8.12
CA GLN A 91 12.47 6.01 7.56
C GLN A 91 11.56 5.03 8.27
N PHE A 92 10.81 4.23 7.51
CA PHE A 92 9.99 3.15 8.07
C PHE A 92 9.91 1.96 7.10
N MET A 93 9.33 0.86 7.58
CA MET A 93 9.09 -0.33 6.75
C MET A 93 7.68 -0.30 6.19
N GLN A 94 7.55 -0.63 4.91
CA GLN A 94 6.27 -0.80 4.23
C GLN A 94 6.22 -2.16 3.54
N ILE A 95 5.03 -2.75 3.45
CA ILE A 95 4.76 -3.94 2.63
C ILE A 95 3.54 -3.60 1.78
N GLU A 96 3.70 -3.61 0.47
CA GLU A 96 2.58 -3.50 -0.46
C GLU A 96 2.31 -4.85 -1.12
N GLY A 97 1.06 -5.10 -1.47
CA GLY A 97 0.64 -6.31 -2.19
C GLY A 97 0.04 -5.94 -3.54
N LEU A 98 0.31 -6.75 -4.56
CA LEU A 98 -0.25 -6.60 -5.90
C LEU A 98 -0.74 -7.96 -6.41
N VAL A 99 -1.97 -7.98 -6.91
CA VAL A 99 -2.52 -9.12 -7.65
C VAL A 99 -3.05 -8.63 -8.98
N ILE A 100 -2.57 -9.21 -10.08
CA ILE A 100 -3.08 -8.99 -11.43
C ILE A 100 -3.43 -10.35 -12.02
N GLY A 101 -4.60 -10.47 -12.64
CA GLY A 101 -5.06 -11.70 -13.25
C GLY A 101 -6.48 -11.58 -13.76
N GLU A 102 -6.97 -12.64 -14.40
CA GLU A 102 -8.33 -12.68 -14.89
C GLU A 102 -9.35 -12.74 -13.73
N ASN A 103 -10.44 -12.01 -13.87
CA ASN A 103 -11.57 -12.00 -12.94
C ASN A 103 -11.26 -11.57 -11.49
N ILE A 104 -10.15 -10.87 -11.25
CA ILE A 104 -9.85 -10.29 -9.94
C ILE A 104 -10.85 -9.19 -9.60
N ARG A 105 -11.43 -9.27 -8.41
CA ARG A 105 -12.52 -8.40 -7.96
C ARG A 105 -12.22 -7.76 -6.61
N MET A 106 -12.95 -6.71 -6.28
CA MET A 106 -12.90 -6.07 -4.97
C MET A 106 -13.21 -7.03 -3.80
N SER A 107 -14.01 -8.07 -4.06
CA SER A 107 -14.27 -9.15 -3.08
C SER A 107 -13.04 -9.97 -2.75
N ASP A 108 -12.15 -10.18 -3.71
CA ASP A 108 -10.90 -10.95 -3.51
C ASP A 108 -9.92 -10.13 -2.67
N LEU A 109 -9.84 -8.83 -2.95
CA LEU A 109 -9.09 -7.89 -2.13
C LEU A 109 -9.62 -7.89 -0.69
N LYS A 110 -10.94 -7.74 -0.50
CA LYS A 110 -11.56 -7.77 0.82
C LYS A 110 -11.25 -9.07 1.57
N GLY A 111 -11.36 -10.23 0.89
CA GLY A 111 -11.07 -11.54 1.49
C GLY A 111 -9.62 -11.66 1.95
N THR A 112 -8.67 -11.19 1.14
CA THR A 112 -7.24 -11.16 1.48
C THR A 112 -6.98 -10.27 2.71
N LEU A 113 -7.58 -9.08 2.74
CA LEU A 113 -7.43 -8.13 3.85
C LEU A 113 -8.08 -8.63 5.14
N ASP A 114 -9.21 -9.31 5.06
CA ASP A 114 -9.86 -9.93 6.22
C ASP A 114 -8.97 -11.04 6.82
N ALA A 115 -8.40 -11.89 5.97
CA ALA A 115 -7.45 -12.93 6.40
C ALA A 115 -6.20 -12.32 7.07
N LEU A 116 -5.66 -11.23 6.50
CA LEU A 116 -4.54 -10.48 7.07
C LEU A 116 -4.89 -9.91 8.45
N ALA A 117 -6.03 -9.22 8.56
CA ALA A 117 -6.47 -8.60 9.80
C ALA A 117 -6.66 -9.63 10.93
N LYS A 118 -7.31 -10.75 10.62
CA LYS A 118 -7.52 -11.85 11.58
C LYS A 118 -6.21 -12.49 12.03
N LYS A 119 -5.26 -12.67 11.12
CA LYS A 119 -3.96 -13.27 11.44
C LYS A 119 -3.09 -12.35 12.28
N MET A 120 -3.11 -11.03 12.00
CA MET A 120 -2.27 -10.06 12.69
C MET A 120 -2.87 -9.58 14.02
N PHE A 121 -4.18 -9.41 14.09
CA PHE A 121 -4.84 -8.74 15.21
C PHE A 121 -5.79 -9.63 16.01
N GLY A 122 -5.96 -10.89 15.57
CA GLY A 122 -6.80 -11.89 16.24
C GLY A 122 -8.07 -12.26 15.45
N ALA A 123 -8.51 -13.51 15.60
CA ALA A 123 -9.60 -14.11 14.82
C ALA A 123 -10.95 -13.38 14.93
N GLU A 124 -11.18 -12.67 16.04
CA GLU A 124 -12.40 -11.89 16.31
C GLU A 124 -12.39 -10.49 15.66
N ARG A 125 -11.37 -10.18 14.87
CA ARG A 125 -11.29 -8.87 14.22
C ARG A 125 -12.15 -8.82 12.98
N GLU A 126 -12.83 -7.71 12.83
CA GLU A 126 -13.60 -7.36 11.63
C GLU A 126 -12.89 -6.25 10.89
N ILE A 127 -13.02 -6.21 9.57
CA ILE A 127 -12.56 -5.10 8.74
C ILE A 127 -13.74 -4.26 8.23
N ARG A 128 -13.46 -2.97 8.04
CA ARG A 128 -14.38 -2.03 7.41
C ARG A 128 -13.62 -1.32 6.29
N LEU A 129 -14.24 -1.26 5.11
CA LEU A 129 -13.73 -0.50 3.96
C LEU A 129 -14.48 0.82 3.89
N ARG A 130 -13.74 1.93 3.90
CA ARG A 130 -14.28 3.28 3.71
C ARG A 130 -13.82 3.81 2.34
N PRO A 131 -14.69 4.42 1.53
CA PRO A 131 -14.27 5.05 0.29
C PRO A 131 -13.15 6.07 0.53
N SER A 132 -12.14 6.06 -0.34
CA SER A 132 -11.01 6.97 -0.32
C SER A 132 -10.57 7.33 -1.75
N PHE A 133 -9.50 8.08 -1.88
CA PHE A 133 -8.90 8.42 -3.16
C PHE A 133 -7.39 8.25 -3.11
N PHE A 134 -6.87 7.42 -4.01
CA PHE A 134 -5.44 7.33 -4.31
C PHE A 134 -5.26 7.38 -5.84
N PRO A 135 -4.25 8.11 -6.35
CA PRO A 135 -4.04 8.26 -7.80
C PRO A 135 -3.83 6.94 -8.55
N PHE A 136 -3.27 5.94 -7.88
CA PHE A 136 -2.89 4.64 -8.45
C PHE A 136 -3.95 3.54 -8.28
N THR A 137 -5.09 3.84 -7.65
CA THR A 137 -6.21 2.89 -7.49
C THR A 137 -7.56 3.52 -7.80
N GLU A 138 -8.49 2.72 -8.37
CA GLU A 138 -9.89 3.09 -8.58
C GLU A 138 -10.76 1.83 -8.69
N PRO A 139 -11.73 1.59 -7.79
CA PRO A 139 -12.00 2.36 -6.57
C PRO A 139 -10.89 2.22 -5.52
N SER A 140 -10.78 3.26 -4.68
CA SER A 140 -9.86 3.30 -3.55
C SER A 140 -10.60 3.19 -2.22
N VAL A 141 -10.00 2.54 -1.24
CA VAL A 141 -10.56 2.40 0.10
C VAL A 141 -9.50 2.55 1.19
N GLU A 142 -9.88 3.16 2.29
CA GLU A 142 -9.19 3.00 3.57
C GLU A 142 -9.70 1.75 4.25
N VAL A 143 -8.83 1.02 4.90
CA VAL A 143 -9.14 -0.23 5.61
C VAL A 143 -8.96 -0.02 7.11
N ASP A 144 -10.05 -0.15 7.81
CA ASP A 144 -10.07 -0.12 9.27
C ASP A 144 -10.24 -1.52 9.85
N VAL A 145 -9.63 -1.77 11.00
CA VAL A 145 -9.84 -2.98 11.81
C VAL A 145 -10.59 -2.61 13.10
N SER A 146 -11.47 -3.49 13.57
CA SER A 146 -12.16 -3.30 14.83
C SER A 146 -11.16 -3.23 15.99
N CYS A 147 -11.31 -2.22 16.86
CA CYS A 147 -10.36 -1.94 17.93
C CYS A 147 -10.17 -3.13 18.87
N HIS A 148 -8.93 -3.57 19.05
CA HIS A 148 -8.60 -4.71 19.89
C HIS A 148 -8.88 -4.47 21.38
N LYS A 149 -8.83 -3.20 21.85
CA LYS A 149 -9.00 -2.85 23.26
C LYS A 149 -10.47 -2.79 23.68
N CYS A 150 -11.36 -2.31 22.81
CA CYS A 150 -12.77 -2.09 23.16
C CYS A 150 -13.75 -2.93 22.35
N SER A 151 -13.26 -3.79 21.45
CA SER A 151 -14.09 -4.64 20.58
C SER A 151 -15.22 -3.85 19.88
N GLY A 152 -14.86 -2.70 19.31
CA GLY A 152 -15.78 -1.85 18.56
C GLY A 152 -16.63 -0.87 19.39
N LYS A 153 -16.55 -0.89 20.72
CA LYS A 153 -17.39 -0.05 21.61
C LYS A 153 -16.95 1.43 21.71
N GLY A 154 -15.72 1.72 21.32
CA GLY A 154 -15.09 3.03 21.49
C GLY A 154 -14.23 3.10 22.75
N CYS A 155 -13.03 3.68 22.63
CA CYS A 155 -12.10 3.96 23.73
C CYS A 155 -11.06 4.99 23.27
N ASN A 156 -10.18 5.40 24.19
CA ASN A 156 -9.11 6.38 23.88
C ASN A 156 -8.11 5.88 22.82
N VAL A 157 -7.88 4.57 22.67
CA VAL A 157 -6.98 4.04 21.66
C VAL A 157 -7.53 4.25 20.24
N CYS A 158 -8.81 3.99 20.05
CA CYS A 158 -9.50 4.22 18.77
C CYS A 158 -10.18 5.60 18.66
N LYS A 159 -9.87 6.53 19.55
CA LYS A 159 -10.47 7.88 19.60
C LYS A 159 -12.01 7.84 19.59
N GLN A 160 -12.59 6.91 20.37
CA GLN A 160 -14.04 6.67 20.52
C GLN A 160 -14.76 6.13 19.27
N THR A 161 -14.04 5.83 18.19
CA THR A 161 -14.66 5.35 16.94
C THR A 161 -15.00 3.86 16.93
N GLY A 162 -14.31 3.06 17.76
CA GLY A 162 -14.37 1.60 17.72
C GLY A 162 -13.48 0.96 16.63
N TRP A 163 -12.86 1.77 15.76
CA TRP A 163 -12.09 1.34 14.60
C TRP A 163 -10.69 1.97 14.57
N ILE A 164 -9.75 1.28 13.99
CA ILE A 164 -8.36 1.74 13.80
C ILE A 164 -8.03 1.55 12.33
N GLU A 165 -7.67 2.63 11.65
CA GLU A 165 -7.17 2.61 10.28
C GLU A 165 -5.81 1.92 10.24
N ILE A 166 -5.63 1.01 9.29
CA ILE A 166 -4.40 0.20 9.18
C ILE A 166 -3.69 0.34 7.83
N LEU A 167 -4.42 0.57 6.73
CA LEU A 167 -3.84 0.69 5.40
C LEU A 167 -4.83 1.26 4.38
N GLY A 168 -4.29 1.71 3.25
CA GLY A 168 -5.06 2.01 2.03
C GLY A 168 -5.00 0.85 1.05
N ALA A 169 -6.06 0.65 0.28
CA ALA A 169 -6.14 -0.39 -0.74
C ALA A 169 -7.07 0.02 -1.90
N GLY A 170 -7.09 -0.78 -2.97
CA GLY A 170 -8.01 -0.55 -4.08
C GLY A 170 -7.74 -1.46 -5.27
N MET A 171 -8.54 -1.31 -6.31
CA MET A 171 -8.24 -1.91 -7.61
C MET A 171 -7.22 -1.03 -8.32
N VAL A 172 -6.28 -1.65 -9.02
CA VAL A 172 -5.24 -0.89 -9.75
C VAL A 172 -5.87 0.01 -10.78
N HIS A 173 -5.47 1.27 -10.81
CA HIS A 173 -5.99 2.25 -11.76
C HIS A 173 -5.63 1.85 -13.21
N PRO A 174 -6.53 1.99 -14.19
CA PRO A 174 -6.24 1.64 -15.59
C PRO A 174 -4.94 2.25 -16.13
N ASN A 175 -4.69 3.53 -15.86
CA ASN A 175 -3.45 4.19 -16.29
C ASN A 175 -2.17 3.53 -15.78
N VAL A 176 -2.23 2.88 -14.62
CA VAL A 176 -1.09 2.12 -14.06
C VAL A 176 -0.89 0.80 -14.80
N LEU A 177 -1.97 0.19 -15.29
CA LEU A 177 -1.91 -1.05 -16.06
C LEU A 177 -1.47 -0.83 -17.52
N GLU A 178 -1.61 0.39 -18.03
CA GLU A 178 -1.27 0.78 -19.41
C GLU A 178 0.16 1.30 -19.58
N MET A 179 0.94 1.41 -18.50
CA MET A 179 2.30 1.95 -18.53
C MET A 179 3.33 1.04 -19.27
#